data_e2fcf2cdf1245b9901e67169f27bb47f
#
_entry.id   e2fcf2cdf1245b9901e67169f27bb47f
#
_cell.length_a   1.000
_cell.length_b   1.000
_cell.length_c   1.000
_cell.angle_alpha   90.00
_cell.angle_beta   90.00
_cell.angle_gamma   90.00
#
_symmetry.space_group_name_H-M   'P 1'
#
loop_
_entity.id
_entity.type
_entity.pdbx_description
1 polymer ?
#
loop_
_entity_poly.entity_id
_entity_poly.type
_entity_poly.pdbx_seq_one_letter_code
_entity_poly.pdbx_strand_id
1 'polypeptide(L)'
;RMEEPLKEFAAGGKAYDKGEAYEKLGDEYDKDEEAWKEENPDADDEDEDEVNSRPYVIKYRNAVAELCRNGGYITGGSSRSFEGDFSEWLRLLVMESYENIKKDYLDNSKSRALKYEIIIKYFKEYGWDIQVAGNKYRTEFDKYKASLPEED
;
A
#
# COMPACT_ATOMS: atom_id res chain seq x y z
N ARG A 1 -10.29 1.81 23.66
CA ARG A 1 -11.48 2.26 22.91
C ARG A 1 -11.07 3.17 21.76
N MET A 2 -11.51 2.84 20.58
CA MET A 2 -11.20 3.61 19.38
C MET A 2 -12.00 4.92 19.35
N GLU A 3 -11.32 6.04 19.07
CA GLU A 3 -11.98 7.34 18.91
C GLU A 3 -12.81 7.39 17.62
N GLU A 4 -13.84 8.23 17.58
CA GLU A 4 -14.76 8.30 16.43
C GLU A 4 -14.07 8.57 15.09
N PRO A 5 -13.09 9.51 14.97
CA PRO A 5 -12.39 9.68 13.70
C PRO A 5 -11.66 8.43 13.22
N LEU A 6 -11.11 7.65 14.14
CA LEU A 6 -10.44 6.39 13.79
C LEU A 6 -11.43 5.31 13.38
N LYS A 7 -12.65 5.32 13.93
CA LYS A 7 -13.72 4.44 13.46
C LYS A 7 -14.15 4.78 12.05
N GLU A 8 -14.26 6.06 11.73
CA GLU A 8 -14.54 6.51 10.36
C GLU A 8 -13.43 6.09 9.40
N PHE A 9 -12.17 6.22 9.82
CA PHE A 9 -11.03 5.73 9.05
C PHE A 9 -11.15 4.23 8.78
N ALA A 10 -11.42 3.44 9.81
CA ALA A 10 -11.56 1.99 9.69
C ALA A 10 -12.71 1.59 8.75
N ALA A 11 -13.80 2.37 8.73
CA ALA A 11 -14.96 2.13 7.88
C ALA A 11 -14.90 2.84 6.53
N GLY A 12 -13.88 3.66 6.29
CA GLY A 12 -13.79 4.60 5.16
C GLY A 12 -13.76 3.97 3.77
N GLY A 13 -13.39 2.72 3.66
CA GLY A 13 -13.47 1.96 2.42
C GLY A 13 -14.45 0.81 2.56
N LYS A 14 -13.93 -0.32 3.01
CA LYS A 14 -14.71 -1.50 3.36
C LYS A 14 -14.28 -1.97 4.74
N ALA A 15 -15.17 -2.69 5.42
CA ALA A 15 -14.83 -3.35 6.67
C ALA A 15 -13.67 -4.33 6.44
N TYR A 16 -12.81 -4.45 7.44
CA TYR A 16 -11.74 -5.43 7.40
C TYR A 16 -12.30 -6.84 7.45
N ASP A 17 -11.85 -7.69 6.54
CA ASP A 17 -12.28 -9.09 6.40
C ASP A 17 -11.22 -10.09 6.87
N LYS A 18 -10.30 -9.66 7.72
CA LYS A 18 -9.13 -10.43 8.19
C LYS A 18 -8.20 -10.86 7.05
N GLY A 19 -8.30 -10.18 5.90
CA GLY A 19 -7.50 -10.48 4.73
C GLY A 19 -8.04 -11.61 3.86
N GLU A 20 -9.29 -12.03 4.05
CA GLU A 20 -9.88 -13.12 3.25
C GLU A 20 -9.81 -12.87 1.74
N ALA A 21 -10.20 -11.66 1.30
CA ALA A 21 -10.15 -11.31 -0.12
C ALA A 21 -8.71 -11.34 -0.66
N TYR A 22 -7.76 -10.83 0.11
CA TYR A 22 -6.36 -10.83 -0.26
C TYR A 22 -5.78 -12.25 -0.32
N GLU A 23 -6.08 -13.07 0.68
CA GLU A 23 -5.63 -14.48 0.73
C GLU A 23 -6.20 -15.30 -0.44
N LYS A 24 -7.46 -15.04 -0.78
CA LYS A 24 -8.10 -15.70 -1.93
C LYS A 24 -7.37 -15.38 -3.25
N LEU A 25 -6.94 -14.14 -3.42
CA LEU A 25 -6.13 -13.75 -4.59
C LEU A 25 -4.79 -14.49 -4.61
N GLY A 26 -4.15 -14.67 -3.46
CA GLY A 26 -2.93 -15.47 -3.33
C GLY A 26 -3.13 -16.93 -3.70
N ASP A 27 -4.24 -17.54 -3.28
CA ASP A 27 -4.58 -18.92 -3.62
C ASP A 27 -4.83 -19.08 -5.12
N GLU A 28 -5.52 -18.14 -5.74
CA GLU A 28 -5.73 -18.11 -7.20
C GLU A 28 -4.39 -17.97 -7.93
N TYR A 29 -3.50 -17.12 -7.44
CA TYR A 29 -2.17 -16.95 -8.00
C TYR A 29 -1.39 -18.26 -7.99
N ASP A 30 -1.38 -18.98 -6.88
CA ASP A 30 -0.67 -20.25 -6.75
C ASP A 30 -1.18 -21.31 -7.73
N LYS A 31 -2.49 -21.39 -7.92
CA LYS A 31 -3.10 -22.31 -8.88
C LYS A 31 -2.76 -21.93 -10.33
N ASP A 32 -2.86 -20.64 -10.65
CA ASP A 32 -2.56 -20.15 -11.99
C ASP A 32 -1.07 -20.33 -12.32
N GLU A 33 -0.18 -20.11 -11.34
CA GLU A 33 1.25 -20.35 -11.47
C GLU A 33 1.55 -21.81 -11.79
N GLU A 34 0.97 -22.73 -11.02
CA GLU A 34 1.16 -24.18 -11.21
C GLU A 34 0.73 -24.61 -12.62
N ALA A 35 -0.46 -24.19 -13.05
CA ALA A 35 -0.97 -24.51 -14.38
C ALA A 35 -0.09 -23.93 -15.50
N TRP A 36 0.38 -22.67 -15.32
CA TRP A 36 1.24 -22.02 -16.31
C TRP A 36 2.59 -22.73 -16.44
N LYS A 37 3.19 -23.15 -15.31
CA LYS A 37 4.48 -23.85 -15.29
C LYS A 37 4.40 -25.24 -15.92
N GLU A 38 3.27 -25.93 -15.79
CA GLU A 38 3.06 -27.20 -16.49
C GLU A 38 3.09 -27.03 -18.00
N GLU A 39 2.56 -25.93 -18.52
CA GLU A 39 2.58 -25.60 -19.94
C GLU A 39 3.90 -25.01 -20.40
N ASN A 40 4.74 -24.51 -19.47
CA ASN A 40 6.00 -23.83 -19.77
C ASN A 40 7.12 -24.39 -18.89
N PRO A 41 7.49 -25.69 -19.05
CA PRO A 41 8.44 -26.34 -18.14
C PRO A 41 9.87 -25.78 -18.18
N ASP A 42 10.23 -25.08 -19.27
CA ASP A 42 11.58 -24.52 -19.44
C ASP A 42 11.65 -23.03 -19.07
N ALA A 43 10.62 -22.48 -18.43
CA ALA A 43 10.59 -21.09 -18.04
C ALA A 43 11.65 -20.77 -16.98
N ASP A 44 12.30 -19.61 -17.14
CA ASP A 44 13.39 -19.14 -16.28
C ASP A 44 12.84 -18.24 -15.16
N ASP A 45 12.79 -18.76 -13.92
CA ASP A 45 12.34 -18.03 -12.74
C ASP A 45 13.37 -16.99 -12.25
N GLU A 46 14.60 -17.03 -12.73
CA GLU A 46 15.65 -16.08 -12.35
C GLU A 46 15.59 -14.78 -13.16
N ASP A 47 14.91 -14.77 -14.31
CA ASP A 47 14.70 -13.57 -15.11
C ASP A 47 13.47 -12.82 -14.59
N GLU A 48 13.70 -11.75 -13.81
CA GLU A 48 12.64 -10.95 -13.21
C GLU A 48 11.71 -10.31 -14.24
N ASP A 49 12.24 -9.84 -15.37
CA ASP A 49 11.45 -9.21 -16.42
C ASP A 49 10.49 -10.22 -17.06
N GLU A 50 10.98 -11.43 -17.30
CA GLU A 50 10.13 -12.51 -17.81
C GLU A 50 9.05 -12.89 -16.82
N VAL A 51 9.40 -13.11 -15.54
CA VAL A 51 8.44 -13.46 -14.47
C VAL A 51 7.36 -12.39 -14.39
N ASN A 52 7.74 -11.11 -14.38
CA ASN A 52 6.81 -9.99 -14.27
C ASN A 52 5.89 -9.83 -15.49
N SER A 53 6.23 -10.41 -16.63
CA SER A 53 5.41 -10.37 -17.86
C SER A 53 4.42 -11.55 -17.96
N ARG A 54 4.51 -12.53 -17.08
CA ARG A 54 3.63 -13.71 -17.09
C ARG A 54 2.18 -13.34 -16.84
N PRO A 55 1.23 -13.94 -17.58
CA PRO A 55 -0.19 -13.57 -17.43
C PRO A 55 -0.73 -13.67 -16.00
N TYR A 56 -0.37 -14.72 -15.27
CA TYR A 56 -0.87 -14.91 -13.89
C TYR A 56 -0.29 -13.86 -12.92
N VAL A 57 0.92 -13.36 -13.15
CA VAL A 57 1.52 -12.29 -12.33
C VAL A 57 0.81 -10.97 -12.57
N ILE A 58 0.56 -10.63 -13.83
CA ILE A 58 -0.17 -9.41 -14.21
C ILE A 58 -1.59 -9.44 -13.65
N LYS A 59 -2.30 -10.56 -13.78
CA LYS A 59 -3.64 -10.76 -13.24
C LYS A 59 -3.67 -10.51 -11.73
N TYR A 60 -2.74 -11.10 -10.99
CA TYR A 60 -2.64 -10.94 -9.54
C TYR A 60 -2.38 -9.49 -9.14
N ARG A 61 -1.43 -8.83 -9.78
CA ARG A 61 -1.10 -7.43 -9.50
C ARG A 61 -2.29 -6.51 -9.74
N ASN A 62 -2.99 -6.71 -10.83
CA ASN A 62 -4.18 -5.91 -11.16
C ASN A 62 -5.30 -6.14 -10.14
N ALA A 63 -5.52 -7.37 -9.72
CA ALA A 63 -6.54 -7.71 -8.73
C ALA A 63 -6.22 -7.13 -7.35
N VAL A 64 -4.96 -7.19 -6.92
CA VAL A 64 -4.51 -6.57 -5.65
C VAL A 64 -4.65 -5.06 -5.72
N ALA A 65 -4.27 -4.43 -6.84
CA ALA A 65 -4.41 -2.99 -7.02
C ALA A 65 -5.88 -2.56 -6.93
N GLU A 66 -6.80 -3.31 -7.53
CA GLU A 66 -8.24 -3.05 -7.45
C GLU A 66 -8.77 -3.20 -6.02
N LEU A 67 -8.37 -4.27 -5.32
CA LEU A 67 -8.72 -4.47 -3.91
C LEU A 67 -8.29 -3.27 -3.06
N CYS A 68 -7.07 -2.79 -3.25
CA CYS A 68 -6.53 -1.66 -2.51
C CYS A 68 -7.29 -0.35 -2.82
N ARG A 69 -7.55 -0.08 -4.08
CA ARG A 69 -8.31 1.12 -4.48
C ARG A 69 -9.71 1.12 -3.90
N ASN A 70 -10.40 -0.01 -3.96
CA ASN A 70 -11.78 -0.13 -3.48
C ASN A 70 -11.89 -0.09 -1.97
N GLY A 71 -10.91 -0.65 -1.26
CA GLY A 71 -10.90 -0.70 0.20
C GLY A 71 -10.19 0.47 0.88
N GLY A 72 -9.50 1.31 0.11
CA GLY A 72 -8.70 2.40 0.66
C GLY A 72 -7.42 1.93 1.33
N TYR A 73 -6.87 0.79 0.92
CA TYR A 73 -5.64 0.23 1.47
C TYR A 73 -4.42 0.69 0.67
N ILE A 74 -3.29 0.82 1.35
CA ILE A 74 -2.00 1.10 0.70
C ILE A 74 -1.42 -0.18 0.11
N THR A 75 -1.50 -1.29 0.86
CA THR A 75 -1.04 -2.61 0.43
C THR A 75 -2.15 -3.64 0.63
N GLY A 76 -2.05 -4.77 -0.08
CA GLY A 76 -3.01 -5.87 0.09
C GLY A 76 -3.07 -6.41 1.51
N GLY A 77 -1.93 -6.50 2.18
CA GLY A 77 -1.85 -6.95 3.57
C GLY A 77 -2.55 -6.03 4.57
N SER A 78 -2.71 -4.74 4.22
CA SER A 78 -3.43 -3.76 5.05
C SER A 78 -4.92 -4.08 5.20
N SER A 79 -5.48 -4.90 4.33
CA SER A 79 -6.89 -5.32 4.40
C SER A 79 -7.21 -6.22 5.59
N ARG A 80 -6.19 -6.73 6.29
CA ARG A 80 -6.34 -7.68 7.38
C ARG A 80 -6.86 -7.07 8.66
N SER A 81 -6.40 -5.85 8.99
CA SER A 81 -6.71 -5.22 10.27
C SER A 81 -6.60 -3.71 10.21
N PHE A 82 -7.28 -3.04 11.13
CA PHE A 82 -7.12 -1.59 11.32
C PHE A 82 -5.66 -1.23 11.61
N GLU A 83 -4.99 -1.96 12.48
CA GLU A 83 -3.62 -1.67 12.89
C GLU A 83 -2.67 -1.71 11.70
N GLY A 84 -2.79 -2.71 10.84
CA GLY A 84 -1.99 -2.83 9.63
C GLY A 84 -2.26 -1.70 8.64
N ASP A 85 -3.52 -1.37 8.42
CA ASP A 85 -3.94 -0.29 7.54
C ASP A 85 -3.45 1.07 8.04
N PHE A 86 -3.68 1.38 9.30
CA PHE A 86 -3.26 2.64 9.92
C PHE A 86 -1.74 2.79 9.88
N SER A 87 -0.99 1.72 10.19
CA SER A 87 0.47 1.73 10.16
C SER A 87 1.02 2.00 8.75
N GLU A 88 0.44 1.41 7.72
CA GLU A 88 0.87 1.67 6.34
C GLU A 88 0.57 3.11 5.91
N TRP A 89 -0.57 3.67 6.32
CA TRP A 89 -0.87 5.07 6.08
C TRP A 89 0.12 6.00 6.78
N LEU A 90 0.47 5.72 8.04
CA LEU A 90 1.47 6.51 8.77
C LEU A 90 2.83 6.47 8.06
N ARG A 91 3.25 5.29 7.65
CA ARG A 91 4.51 5.12 6.90
C ARG A 91 4.49 5.95 5.62
N LEU A 92 3.42 5.88 4.86
CA LEU A 92 3.28 6.62 3.62
C LEU A 92 3.35 8.14 3.86
N LEU A 93 2.62 8.64 4.86
CA LEU A 93 2.56 10.06 5.19
C LEU A 93 3.93 10.62 5.64
N VAL A 94 4.74 9.81 6.29
CA VAL A 94 6.07 10.19 6.73
C VAL A 94 7.09 10.11 5.58
N MET A 95 6.99 9.08 4.75
CA MET A 95 8.02 8.77 3.74
C MET A 95 7.82 9.45 2.40
N GLU A 96 6.60 9.87 2.06
CA GLU A 96 6.29 10.37 0.72
C GLU A 96 5.80 11.82 0.74
N SER A 97 6.09 12.57 -0.34
CA SER A 97 5.55 13.91 -0.53
C SER A 97 4.05 13.87 -0.79
N TYR A 98 3.36 14.96 -0.47
CA TYR A 98 1.93 15.09 -0.77
C TYR A 98 1.63 14.88 -2.27
N GLU A 99 2.47 15.45 -3.14
CA GLU A 99 2.31 15.32 -4.59
C GLU A 99 2.35 13.85 -5.03
N ASN A 100 3.27 13.07 -4.49
CA ASN A 100 3.37 11.64 -4.79
C ASN A 100 2.18 10.86 -4.22
N ILE A 101 1.78 11.16 -2.99
CA ILE A 101 0.60 10.53 -2.36
C ILE A 101 -0.64 10.80 -3.20
N LYS A 102 -0.86 12.06 -3.58
CA LYS A 102 -2.00 12.46 -4.40
C LYS A 102 -2.02 11.71 -5.72
N LYS A 103 -0.93 11.75 -6.46
CA LYS A 103 -0.80 11.14 -7.78
C LYS A 103 -0.95 9.61 -7.72
N ASP A 104 -0.25 8.97 -6.80
CA ASP A 104 -0.13 7.50 -6.80
C ASP A 104 -1.27 6.81 -6.04
N TYR A 105 -1.91 7.50 -5.08
CA TYR A 105 -2.88 6.86 -4.18
C TYR A 105 -4.25 7.54 -4.14
N LEU A 106 -4.32 8.88 -4.14
CA LEU A 106 -5.58 9.58 -3.89
C LEU A 106 -6.41 9.81 -5.15
N ASP A 107 -5.79 10.21 -6.25
CA ASP A 107 -6.48 10.59 -7.49
C ASP A 107 -7.24 9.42 -8.13
N ASN A 108 -6.85 8.19 -7.83
CA ASN A 108 -7.44 6.98 -8.40
C ASN A 108 -8.34 6.20 -7.42
N SER A 109 -8.57 6.73 -6.21
CA SER A 109 -9.30 6.01 -5.18
C SER A 109 -10.03 6.94 -4.23
N LYS A 110 -11.36 6.96 -4.31
CA LYS A 110 -12.20 7.73 -3.38
C LYS A 110 -12.04 7.28 -1.94
N SER A 111 -11.90 5.97 -1.73
CA SER A 111 -11.71 5.39 -0.39
C SER A 111 -10.39 5.82 0.23
N ARG A 112 -9.32 5.86 -0.55
CA ARG A 112 -8.02 6.36 -0.09
C ARG A 112 -8.07 7.86 0.19
N ALA A 113 -8.72 8.65 -0.68
CA ALA A 113 -8.87 10.09 -0.47
C ALA A 113 -9.60 10.39 0.85
N LEU A 114 -10.67 9.64 1.14
CA LEU A 114 -11.41 9.77 2.38
C LEU A 114 -10.54 9.44 3.60
N LYS A 115 -9.84 8.33 3.57
CA LYS A 115 -8.95 7.93 4.68
C LYS A 115 -7.83 8.95 4.91
N TYR A 116 -7.27 9.50 3.84
CA TYR A 116 -6.27 10.56 3.93
C TYR A 116 -6.81 11.77 4.68
N GLU A 117 -7.99 12.26 4.30
CA GLU A 117 -8.61 13.40 4.97
C GLU A 117 -8.84 13.14 6.46
N ILE A 118 -9.34 11.96 6.79
CA ILE A 118 -9.64 11.58 8.18
C ILE A 118 -8.35 11.55 9.01
N ILE A 119 -7.29 10.92 8.52
CA ILE A 119 -6.04 10.78 9.29
C ILE A 119 -5.33 12.12 9.46
N ILE A 120 -5.33 12.98 8.44
CA ILE A 120 -4.75 14.32 8.54
C ILE A 120 -5.50 15.16 9.57
N LYS A 121 -6.83 15.14 9.52
CA LYS A 121 -7.68 15.85 10.48
C LYS A 121 -7.47 15.36 11.90
N TYR A 122 -7.39 14.05 12.09
CA TYR A 122 -7.14 13.44 13.39
C TYR A 122 -5.88 13.98 14.04
N PHE A 123 -4.75 13.98 13.31
CA PHE A 123 -3.50 14.47 13.85
C PHE A 123 -3.50 15.99 14.07
N LYS A 124 -4.18 16.76 13.24
CA LYS A 124 -4.30 18.22 13.44
C LYS A 124 -5.02 18.57 14.74
N GLU A 125 -6.02 17.78 15.13
CA GLU A 125 -6.74 17.98 16.40
C GLU A 125 -5.82 17.83 17.61
N TYR A 126 -4.73 17.08 17.47
CA TYR A 126 -3.68 16.95 18.50
C TYR A 126 -2.52 17.94 18.30
N GLY A 127 -2.69 18.92 17.42
CA GLY A 127 -1.67 19.94 17.18
C GLY A 127 -0.50 19.48 16.32
N TRP A 128 -0.65 18.38 15.58
CA TRP A 128 0.43 17.80 14.79
C TRP A 128 0.10 17.77 13.30
N ASP A 129 0.92 18.48 12.51
CA ASP A 129 0.87 18.37 11.05
C ASP A 129 1.84 17.30 10.58
N ILE A 130 1.33 16.10 10.39
CA ILE A 130 2.13 14.92 10.04
C ILE A 130 2.79 15.05 8.66
N GLN A 131 2.19 15.78 7.72
CA GLN A 131 2.78 15.99 6.40
C GLN A 131 4.02 16.89 6.47
N VAL A 132 3.97 17.96 7.26
CA VAL A 132 5.12 18.83 7.50
C VAL A 132 6.23 18.07 8.23
N ALA A 133 5.88 17.32 9.27
CA ALA A 133 6.83 16.49 10.02
C ALA A 133 7.50 15.46 9.10
N GLY A 134 6.74 14.80 8.24
CA GLY A 134 7.25 13.83 7.28
C GLY A 134 8.19 14.47 6.26
N ASN A 135 7.84 15.63 5.73
CA ASN A 135 8.69 16.37 4.80
C ASN A 135 10.05 16.72 5.42
N LYS A 136 10.03 17.17 6.69
CA LYS A 136 11.27 17.48 7.43
C LYS A 136 12.13 16.22 7.61
N TYR A 137 11.53 15.13 8.04
CA TYR A 137 12.23 13.85 8.23
C TYR A 137 12.88 13.40 6.92
N ARG A 138 12.16 13.45 5.82
CA ARG A 138 12.64 13.04 4.50
C ARG A 138 13.85 13.88 4.06
N THR A 139 13.77 15.21 4.23
CA THR A 139 14.84 16.12 3.88
C THR A 139 16.12 15.81 4.68
N GLU A 140 15.98 15.58 5.98
CA GLU A 140 17.12 15.22 6.84
C GLU A 140 17.70 13.87 6.46
N PHE A 141 16.85 12.89 6.13
CA PHE A 141 17.29 11.56 5.70
C PHE A 141 18.04 11.63 4.36
N ASP A 142 17.55 12.41 3.41
CA ASP A 142 18.21 12.58 2.11
C ASP A 142 19.58 13.23 2.26
N LYS A 143 19.71 14.23 3.13
CA LYS A 143 21.00 14.85 3.46
C LYS A 143 21.96 13.84 4.07
N TYR A 144 21.47 13.01 4.99
CA TYR A 144 22.26 11.96 5.61
C TYR A 144 22.78 10.97 4.56
N LYS A 145 21.91 10.48 3.69
CA LYS A 145 22.29 9.56 2.61
C LYS A 145 23.36 10.16 1.69
N ALA A 146 23.20 11.43 1.32
CA ALA A 146 24.16 12.13 0.46
C ALA A 146 25.54 12.32 1.12
N SER A 147 25.60 12.29 2.46
CA SER A 147 26.85 12.41 3.23
C SER A 147 27.62 11.09 3.37
N LEU A 148 26.98 9.97 3.05
CA LEU A 148 27.62 8.66 3.16
C LEU A 148 28.62 8.45 2.01
N PRO A 149 29.75 7.74 2.26
CA PRO A 149 30.68 7.38 1.20
C PRO A 149 30.01 6.51 0.14
N GLU A 150 30.42 6.67 -1.13
CA GLU A 150 29.99 5.74 -2.17
C GLU A 150 30.53 4.34 -1.88
N GLU A 151 29.69 3.31 -2.10
CA GLU A 151 30.13 1.92 -2.00
C GLU A 151 30.95 1.56 -3.25
N ASP A 152 32.09 0.93 -3.04
CA ASP A 152 32.95 0.42 -4.11
C ASP A 152 32.37 -0.84 -4.78
#